data_dee7e74d1dd740e9ded13c0404ed8d5e
#
_entry.id   dee7e74d1dd740e9ded13c0404ed8d5e
#
_cell.length_a   1.000
_cell.length_b   1.000
_cell.length_c   1.000
_cell.angle_alpha   90.00
_cell.angle_beta   90.00
_cell.angle_gamma   90.00
#
_symmetry.space_group_name_H-M   'P 1'
#
loop_
_entity.id
_entity.type
_entity.pdbx_description
1 polymer ?
#
loop_
_entity_poly.entity_id
_entity_poly.type
_entity_poly.pdbx_seq_one_letter_code
_entity_poly.pdbx_strand_id
1 'polypeptide(L)'
;MAALADAGKITIGTKFDQPLFGLMSPSGTPEGFDVEIGKIIAGDLGIDAGNIKWVETVSANREPFIESGQVDMVVATYTISDKRKEIVSFAGPYYNAGQAMMTLSTTDDITTPDDLAGKNVCSVEGSTPAANIAENYPEANLVLYGAYTDCLEPLRNGEVDVVTTDNVILAGYVAESDGEFKVVGEPFTEEPYGIGVALDDTEFRAWINDVLDGIFADGRWLAAWQDTAGVVLPDPAVPTVDRY
;
A
#
# COMPACT_ATOMS: atom_id res chain seq x y z
N MET A 1 14.78 17.87 -0.08
CA MET A 1 13.75 18.61 0.72
C MET A 1 13.70 20.11 0.36
N ALA A 2 14.70 20.94 0.66
CA ALA A 2 14.65 22.39 0.39
C ALA A 2 14.30 22.77 -1.07
N ALA A 3 14.88 22.04 -2.04
CA ALA A 3 14.59 22.26 -3.46
C ALA A 3 13.12 22.02 -3.84
N LEU A 4 12.42 21.08 -3.18
CA LEU A 4 11.00 20.84 -3.39
C LEU A 4 10.15 21.98 -2.83
N ALA A 5 10.46 22.43 -1.60
CA ALA A 5 9.79 23.57 -0.98
C ALA A 5 9.98 24.85 -1.82
N ASP A 6 11.20 25.13 -2.28
CA ASP A 6 11.49 26.29 -3.14
C ASP A 6 10.79 26.21 -4.50
N ALA A 7 10.66 24.99 -5.07
CA ALA A 7 9.94 24.76 -6.32
C ALA A 7 8.41 24.86 -6.17
N GLY A 8 7.88 24.73 -4.94
CA GLY A 8 6.45 24.74 -4.64
C GLY A 8 5.64 23.64 -5.30
N LYS A 9 6.28 22.51 -5.62
CA LYS A 9 5.66 21.34 -6.28
C LYS A 9 6.40 20.05 -5.92
N ILE A 10 5.66 18.93 -5.92
CA ILE A 10 6.19 17.60 -5.64
C ILE A 10 5.52 16.55 -6.53
N THR A 11 6.25 15.50 -6.90
CA THR A 11 5.71 14.34 -7.61
C THR A 11 5.66 13.16 -6.66
N ILE A 12 4.45 12.62 -6.43
CA ILE A 12 4.20 11.53 -5.49
C ILE A 12 3.68 10.32 -6.24
N GLY A 13 4.37 9.19 -6.07
CA GLY A 13 3.91 7.89 -6.53
C GLY A 13 2.90 7.29 -5.56
N THR A 14 1.75 6.86 -6.07
CA THR A 14 0.72 6.17 -5.28
C THR A 14 0.00 5.13 -6.11
N LYS A 15 -0.83 4.31 -5.48
CA LYS A 15 -1.72 3.37 -6.17
C LYS A 15 -2.90 4.11 -6.78
N PHE A 16 -3.44 3.58 -7.88
CA PHE A 16 -4.66 4.10 -8.51
C PHE A 16 -5.78 3.06 -8.56
N ASP A 17 -5.52 1.86 -8.04
CA ASP A 17 -6.38 0.68 -8.11
C ASP A 17 -6.84 0.14 -6.74
N GLN A 18 -6.42 0.77 -5.63
CA GLN A 18 -6.68 0.25 -4.28
C GLN A 18 -7.73 1.10 -3.55
N PRO A 19 -8.99 0.64 -3.44
CA PRO A 19 -10.00 1.30 -2.61
C PRO A 19 -9.48 1.56 -1.19
N LEU A 20 -9.90 2.65 -0.57
CA LEU A 20 -9.52 3.13 0.76
C LEU A 20 -8.09 3.68 0.87
N PHE A 21 -7.13 3.29 0.04
CA PHE A 21 -5.72 3.68 0.14
C PHE A 21 -5.26 4.58 -1.00
N GLY A 22 -5.43 4.17 -2.24
CA GLY A 22 -5.07 4.93 -3.43
C GLY A 22 -5.91 4.49 -4.61
N LEU A 23 -7.05 5.11 -4.79
CA LEU A 23 -8.00 4.85 -5.88
C LEU A 23 -8.15 6.08 -6.75
N MET A 24 -8.03 5.93 -8.07
CA MET A 24 -8.28 7.01 -9.01
C MET A 24 -9.78 7.32 -9.05
N SER A 25 -10.16 8.52 -8.63
CA SER A 25 -11.55 8.94 -8.69
C SER A 25 -11.97 9.32 -10.12
N PRO A 26 -13.27 9.33 -10.41
CA PRO A 26 -13.78 9.79 -11.72
C PRO A 26 -13.41 11.25 -12.07
N SER A 27 -13.04 12.06 -11.08
CA SER A 27 -12.55 13.44 -11.28
C SER A 27 -11.12 13.49 -11.80
N GLY A 28 -10.38 12.37 -11.83
CA GLY A 28 -8.99 12.30 -12.24
C GLY A 28 -8.00 12.65 -11.13
N THR A 29 -8.44 12.63 -9.87
CA THR A 29 -7.60 12.83 -8.69
C THR A 29 -7.63 11.57 -7.83
N PRO A 30 -6.50 11.01 -7.39
CA PRO A 30 -6.51 9.87 -6.51
C PRO A 30 -7.04 10.25 -5.12
N GLU A 31 -7.66 9.28 -4.45
CA GLU A 31 -8.26 9.40 -3.12
C GLU A 31 -7.88 8.20 -2.26
N GLY A 32 -7.82 8.38 -0.94
CA GLY A 32 -7.54 7.32 0.02
C GLY A 32 -6.48 7.70 1.04
N PHE A 33 -6.20 6.80 1.97
CA PHE A 33 -5.33 7.07 3.12
C PHE A 33 -3.89 7.42 2.72
N ASP A 34 -3.30 6.68 1.77
CA ASP A 34 -1.96 6.98 1.25
C ASP A 34 -1.90 8.36 0.60
N VAL A 35 -2.97 8.73 -0.09
CA VAL A 35 -3.10 10.05 -0.73
C VAL A 35 -3.18 11.17 0.30
N GLU A 36 -3.94 10.97 1.39
CA GLU A 36 -4.01 11.95 2.48
C GLU A 36 -2.67 12.08 3.21
N ILE A 37 -1.96 10.99 3.47
CA ILE A 37 -0.58 11.03 4.02
C ILE A 37 0.34 11.83 3.09
N GLY A 38 0.28 11.57 1.78
CA GLY A 38 1.05 12.33 0.79
C GLY A 38 0.72 13.83 0.78
N LYS A 39 -0.57 14.19 0.88
CA LYS A 39 -1.02 15.59 0.98
C LYS A 39 -0.54 16.28 2.25
N ILE A 40 -0.57 15.60 3.39
CA ILE A 40 -0.08 16.14 4.66
C ILE A 40 1.41 16.45 4.57
N ILE A 41 2.21 15.53 4.05
CA ILE A 41 3.66 15.71 3.87
C ILE A 41 3.94 16.88 2.92
N ALA A 42 3.23 16.97 1.79
CA ALA A 42 3.36 18.09 0.86
C ALA A 42 2.98 19.41 1.52
N GLY A 43 1.88 19.43 2.29
CA GLY A 43 1.43 20.62 3.02
C GLY A 43 2.43 21.11 4.06
N ASP A 44 3.06 20.20 4.81
CA ASP A 44 4.11 20.54 5.78
C ASP A 44 5.42 21.03 5.10
N LEU A 45 5.64 20.70 3.79
CA LEU A 45 6.66 21.34 2.94
C LEU A 45 6.24 22.73 2.40
N GLY A 46 5.02 23.18 2.68
CA GLY A 46 4.46 24.41 2.11
C GLY A 46 3.96 24.27 0.67
N ILE A 47 3.70 23.05 0.21
CA ILE A 47 3.22 22.75 -1.15
C ILE A 47 1.70 22.54 -1.11
N ASP A 48 0.96 23.36 -1.84
CA ASP A 48 -0.49 23.21 -1.95
C ASP A 48 -0.87 21.89 -2.65
N ALA A 49 -1.99 21.27 -2.26
CA ALA A 49 -2.47 20.01 -2.82
C ALA A 49 -2.64 20.05 -4.36
N GLY A 50 -2.98 21.21 -4.94
CA GLY A 50 -3.06 21.42 -6.38
C GLY A 50 -1.71 21.39 -7.11
N ASN A 51 -0.61 21.48 -6.39
CA ASN A 51 0.76 21.41 -6.90
C ASN A 51 1.41 20.02 -6.71
N ILE A 52 0.65 19.04 -6.26
CA ILE A 52 1.08 17.65 -6.20
C ILE A 52 0.80 17.00 -7.55
N LYS A 53 1.85 16.48 -8.18
CA LYS A 53 1.70 15.60 -9.34
C LYS A 53 1.64 14.16 -8.88
N TRP A 54 0.47 13.56 -9.00
CA TRP A 54 0.30 12.14 -8.72
C TRP A 54 0.73 11.28 -9.90
N VAL A 55 1.44 10.18 -9.60
CA VAL A 55 1.92 9.20 -10.60
C VAL A 55 1.47 7.82 -10.15
N GLU A 56 0.77 7.09 -11.03
CA GLU A 56 0.44 5.71 -10.79
C GLU A 56 1.72 4.89 -10.60
N THR A 57 1.80 4.20 -9.48
CA THR A 57 3.00 3.45 -9.12
C THR A 57 2.63 2.05 -8.65
N VAL A 58 2.53 1.12 -9.61
CA VAL A 58 2.32 -0.30 -9.33
C VAL A 58 3.51 -0.88 -8.55
N SER A 59 3.31 -2.02 -7.88
CA SER A 59 4.31 -2.55 -6.95
C SER A 59 5.71 -2.75 -7.56
N ALA A 60 5.79 -3.22 -8.81
CA ALA A 60 7.06 -3.42 -9.51
C ALA A 60 7.79 -2.13 -9.91
N ASN A 61 7.10 -0.99 -9.92
CA ASN A 61 7.65 0.29 -10.38
C ASN A 61 8.11 1.21 -9.23
N ARG A 62 7.86 0.85 -7.95
CA ARG A 62 8.14 1.73 -6.81
C ARG A 62 9.62 2.08 -6.71
N GLU A 63 10.49 1.07 -6.67
CA GLU A 63 11.94 1.25 -6.62
C GLU A 63 12.46 1.95 -7.89
N PRO A 64 12.17 1.49 -9.14
CA PRO A 64 12.67 2.13 -10.35
C PRO A 64 12.25 3.60 -10.50
N PHE A 65 11.05 3.98 -10.08
CA PHE A 65 10.58 5.37 -10.20
C PHE A 65 11.28 6.30 -9.20
N ILE A 66 11.61 5.82 -8.01
CA ILE A 66 12.42 6.55 -7.04
C ILE A 66 13.86 6.68 -7.55
N GLU A 67 14.50 5.59 -7.97
CA GLU A 67 15.89 5.58 -8.45
C GLU A 67 16.09 6.49 -9.66
N SER A 68 15.12 6.52 -10.58
CA SER A 68 15.19 7.38 -11.78
C SER A 68 14.81 8.84 -11.53
N GLY A 69 14.31 9.18 -10.32
CA GLY A 69 13.79 10.51 -10.03
C GLY A 69 12.48 10.83 -10.77
N GLN A 70 11.75 9.82 -11.21
CA GLN A 70 10.43 10.02 -11.82
C GLN A 70 9.40 10.46 -10.79
N VAL A 71 9.59 10.08 -9.54
CA VAL A 71 8.86 10.55 -8.37
C VAL A 71 9.83 11.00 -7.29
N ASP A 72 9.42 11.97 -6.47
CA ASP A 72 10.19 12.45 -5.33
C ASP A 72 10.02 11.56 -4.09
N MET A 73 8.82 10.99 -3.95
CA MET A 73 8.52 9.98 -2.93
C MET A 73 7.41 9.05 -3.40
N VAL A 74 7.28 7.89 -2.74
CA VAL A 74 6.22 6.90 -2.97
C VAL A 74 5.46 6.63 -1.66
N VAL A 75 4.14 6.81 -1.71
CA VAL A 75 3.18 6.45 -0.65
C VAL A 75 2.14 5.53 -1.31
N ALA A 76 2.35 4.22 -1.22
CA ALA A 76 1.65 3.25 -2.08
C ALA A 76 1.57 1.87 -1.42
N THR A 77 0.97 1.78 -0.19
CA THR A 77 0.93 0.53 0.59
C THR A 77 2.29 -0.18 0.54
N TYR A 78 3.35 0.58 0.84
CA TYR A 78 4.71 0.21 0.50
C TYR A 78 5.44 -0.38 1.70
N THR A 79 5.39 -1.70 1.82
CA THR A 79 6.03 -2.45 2.90
C THR A 79 7.52 -2.18 2.97
N ILE A 80 7.98 -1.76 4.14
CA ILE A 80 9.39 -1.63 4.49
C ILE A 80 9.99 -3.03 4.61
N SER A 81 11.06 -3.29 3.89
CA SER A 81 11.83 -4.54 4.00
C SER A 81 13.32 -4.28 3.85
N ASP A 82 14.16 -5.14 4.43
CA ASP A 82 15.61 -5.00 4.35
C ASP A 82 16.11 -5.04 2.91
N LYS A 83 15.51 -5.90 2.08
CA LYS A 83 15.82 -5.99 0.65
C LYS A 83 15.56 -4.67 -0.08
N ARG A 84 14.44 -3.99 0.22
CA ARG A 84 14.10 -2.69 -0.37
C ARG A 84 14.98 -1.57 0.16
N LYS A 85 15.39 -1.64 1.44
CA LYS A 85 16.33 -0.68 2.06
C LYS A 85 17.71 -0.68 1.40
N GLU A 86 18.06 -1.70 0.63
CA GLU A 86 19.29 -1.72 -0.18
C GLU A 86 19.18 -0.83 -1.44
N ILE A 87 17.96 -0.49 -1.87
CA ILE A 87 17.66 0.22 -3.13
C ILE A 87 17.12 1.62 -2.87
N VAL A 88 16.24 1.77 -1.89
CA VAL A 88 15.60 3.02 -1.51
C VAL A 88 15.63 3.23 -0.01
N SER A 89 15.43 4.46 0.45
CA SER A 89 15.23 4.77 1.87
C SER A 89 13.74 4.80 2.22
N PHE A 90 13.40 4.46 3.47
CA PHE A 90 12.03 4.53 3.99
C PHE A 90 11.92 5.45 5.20
N ALA A 91 10.95 6.32 5.20
CA ALA A 91 10.40 6.93 6.40
C ALA A 91 9.18 6.14 6.89
N GLY A 92 8.93 6.12 8.18
CA GLY A 92 7.82 5.39 8.77
C GLY A 92 8.24 4.28 9.71
N PRO A 93 7.35 3.28 9.96
CA PRO A 93 6.08 3.07 9.27
C PRO A 93 5.01 4.11 9.62
N TYR A 94 4.05 4.34 8.69
CA TYR A 94 2.86 5.13 8.95
C TYR A 94 1.61 4.25 9.15
N TYR A 95 1.71 2.96 8.88
CA TYR A 95 0.67 1.95 9.10
C TYR A 95 1.31 0.55 9.23
N ASN A 96 0.65 -0.36 9.95
CA ASN A 96 1.05 -1.77 10.00
C ASN A 96 -0.09 -2.64 9.49
N ALA A 97 0.10 -3.24 8.34
CA ALA A 97 -0.79 -4.22 7.73
C ALA A 97 -0.25 -5.65 7.94
N GLY A 98 -0.94 -6.63 7.39
CA GLY A 98 -0.47 -8.01 7.31
C GLY A 98 -1.09 -8.71 6.11
N GLN A 99 -0.35 -9.60 5.46
CA GLN A 99 -0.86 -10.38 4.34
C GLN A 99 -2.02 -11.26 4.79
N ALA A 100 -3.09 -11.27 4.00
CA ALA A 100 -4.27 -12.10 4.19
C ALA A 100 -4.73 -12.70 2.85
N MET A 101 -5.85 -13.38 2.86
CA MET A 101 -6.43 -14.03 1.69
C MET A 101 -7.86 -13.54 1.47
N MET A 102 -8.27 -13.46 0.21
CA MET A 102 -9.64 -13.16 -0.20
C MET A 102 -10.13 -14.21 -1.17
N THR A 103 -11.34 -14.68 -0.96
CA THR A 103 -12.01 -15.68 -1.80
C THR A 103 -13.40 -15.20 -2.19
N LEU A 104 -14.07 -15.95 -3.06
CA LEU A 104 -15.52 -15.80 -3.20
C LEU A 104 -16.21 -16.06 -1.86
N SER A 105 -17.28 -15.35 -1.59
CA SER A 105 -18.07 -15.53 -0.34
C SER A 105 -18.63 -16.95 -0.16
N THR A 106 -18.75 -17.69 -1.25
CA THR A 106 -19.22 -19.09 -1.29
C THR A 106 -18.13 -20.13 -1.09
N THR A 107 -16.86 -19.75 -1.06
CA THR A 107 -15.71 -20.66 -0.85
C THR A 107 -15.53 -20.94 0.64
N ASP A 108 -15.58 -22.22 1.06
CA ASP A 108 -15.47 -22.61 2.47
C ASP A 108 -14.27 -23.54 2.78
N ASP A 109 -13.54 -23.98 1.75
CA ASP A 109 -12.42 -24.93 1.86
C ASP A 109 -11.04 -24.25 1.94
N ILE A 110 -11.00 -22.92 1.97
CA ILE A 110 -9.77 -22.12 2.11
C ILE A 110 -9.96 -21.22 3.31
N THR A 111 -9.20 -21.46 4.38
CA THR A 111 -9.33 -20.75 5.66
C THR A 111 -7.97 -20.33 6.25
N THR A 112 -6.90 -21.01 5.86
CA THR A 112 -5.53 -20.73 6.30
C THR A 112 -4.57 -20.78 5.11
N PRO A 113 -3.35 -20.23 5.22
CA PRO A 113 -2.36 -20.33 4.16
C PRO A 113 -1.95 -21.79 3.81
N ASP A 114 -2.13 -22.73 4.72
CA ASP A 114 -1.84 -24.15 4.47
C ASP A 114 -2.80 -24.77 3.43
N ASP A 115 -3.98 -24.15 3.23
CA ASP A 115 -4.97 -24.61 2.25
C ASP A 115 -4.62 -24.17 0.81
N LEU A 116 -3.54 -23.43 0.61
CA LEU A 116 -3.11 -22.92 -0.71
C LEU A 116 -2.46 -23.97 -1.60
N ALA A 117 -2.09 -25.14 -1.06
CA ALA A 117 -1.46 -26.22 -1.84
C ALA A 117 -2.35 -26.65 -3.02
N GLY A 118 -1.81 -26.53 -4.25
CA GLY A 118 -2.50 -26.84 -5.50
C GLY A 118 -3.56 -25.84 -5.95
N LYS A 119 -3.79 -24.75 -5.19
CA LYS A 119 -4.72 -23.68 -5.55
C LYS A 119 -4.03 -22.67 -6.48
N ASN A 120 -4.81 -22.03 -7.34
CA ASN A 120 -4.37 -20.89 -8.14
C ASN A 120 -4.49 -19.62 -7.30
N VAL A 121 -3.35 -19.03 -6.93
CA VAL A 121 -3.26 -17.89 -6.02
C VAL A 121 -2.82 -16.66 -6.79
N CYS A 122 -3.69 -15.65 -6.85
CA CYS A 122 -3.40 -14.39 -7.53
C CYS A 122 -2.73 -13.39 -6.59
N SER A 123 -1.68 -12.74 -7.06
CA SER A 123 -1.04 -11.60 -6.43
C SER A 123 -0.40 -10.71 -7.50
N VAL A 124 0.40 -9.71 -7.13
CA VAL A 124 1.00 -8.80 -8.11
C VAL A 124 2.51 -8.84 -8.09
N GLU A 125 3.12 -8.58 -9.26
CA GLU A 125 4.56 -8.49 -9.42
C GLU A 125 5.18 -7.43 -8.50
N GLY A 126 6.33 -7.73 -7.89
CA GLY A 126 7.07 -6.80 -7.03
C GLY A 126 6.44 -6.56 -5.64
N SER A 127 5.37 -7.30 -5.28
CA SER A 127 4.78 -7.24 -3.95
C SER A 127 5.45 -8.19 -2.97
N THR A 128 5.45 -7.84 -1.67
CA THR A 128 5.86 -8.73 -0.58
C THR A 128 4.95 -9.96 -0.46
N PRO A 129 3.60 -9.84 -0.60
CA PRO A 129 2.72 -11.00 -0.62
C PRO A 129 3.04 -12.01 -1.70
N ALA A 130 3.33 -11.58 -2.94
CA ALA A 130 3.72 -12.50 -4.01
C ALA A 130 5.04 -13.22 -3.71
N ALA A 131 6.03 -12.48 -3.18
CA ALA A 131 7.32 -13.06 -2.79
C ALA A 131 7.15 -14.08 -1.65
N ASN A 132 6.31 -13.78 -0.65
CA ASN A 132 6.02 -14.68 0.46
C ASN A 132 5.37 -15.99 -0.01
N ILE A 133 4.39 -15.92 -0.94
CA ILE A 133 3.78 -17.14 -1.51
C ILE A 133 4.83 -17.97 -2.26
N ALA A 134 5.64 -17.34 -3.11
CA ALA A 134 6.66 -18.05 -3.88
C ALA A 134 7.70 -18.74 -3.00
N GLU A 135 8.06 -18.14 -1.86
CA GLU A 135 9.10 -18.66 -0.96
C GLU A 135 8.55 -19.70 0.02
N ASN A 136 7.40 -19.42 0.64
CA ASN A 136 6.90 -20.19 1.79
C ASN A 136 5.75 -21.15 1.45
N TYR A 137 5.10 -20.97 0.29
CA TYR A 137 3.99 -21.83 -0.16
C TYR A 137 4.22 -22.31 -1.61
N PRO A 138 5.34 -23.01 -1.88
CA PRO A 138 5.74 -23.37 -3.25
C PRO A 138 4.80 -24.38 -3.93
N GLU A 139 3.89 -25.02 -3.18
CA GLU A 139 2.86 -25.91 -3.73
C GLU A 139 1.63 -25.16 -4.26
N ALA A 140 1.52 -23.84 -4.01
CA ALA A 140 0.52 -22.97 -4.63
C ALA A 140 0.90 -22.64 -6.07
N ASN A 141 -0.07 -22.55 -6.95
CA ASN A 141 0.13 -22.07 -8.31
C ASN A 141 0.01 -20.55 -8.34
N LEU A 142 1.12 -19.84 -8.16
CA LEU A 142 1.13 -18.39 -8.12
C LEU A 142 0.88 -17.78 -9.51
N VAL A 143 -0.14 -16.96 -9.63
CA VAL A 143 -0.52 -16.18 -10.82
C VAL A 143 -0.26 -14.71 -10.53
N LEU A 144 0.53 -14.03 -11.38
CA LEU A 144 0.94 -12.65 -11.16
C LEU A 144 0.34 -11.73 -12.21
N TYR A 145 -0.21 -10.60 -11.73
CA TYR A 145 -0.66 -9.48 -12.55
C TYR A 145 0.09 -8.18 -12.20
N GLY A 146 -0.20 -7.10 -12.93
CA GLY A 146 0.38 -5.78 -12.68
C GLY A 146 -0.30 -5.02 -11.54
N ALA A 147 -1.62 -5.19 -11.40
CA ALA A 147 -2.45 -4.54 -10.39
C ALA A 147 -3.38 -5.56 -9.71
N TYR A 148 -3.80 -5.29 -8.47
CA TYR A 148 -4.68 -6.22 -7.74
C TYR A 148 -6.09 -6.27 -8.30
N THR A 149 -6.58 -5.18 -8.91
CA THR A 149 -7.87 -5.18 -9.62
C THR A 149 -7.93 -6.20 -10.75
N ASP A 150 -6.77 -6.52 -11.38
CA ASP A 150 -6.68 -7.53 -12.44
C ASP A 150 -6.91 -8.96 -11.91
N CYS A 151 -6.79 -9.19 -10.58
CA CYS A 151 -7.09 -10.47 -9.93
C CYS A 151 -8.60 -10.70 -9.71
N LEU A 152 -9.43 -9.65 -9.69
CA LEU A 152 -10.82 -9.75 -9.26
C LEU A 152 -11.68 -10.53 -10.26
N GLU A 153 -11.54 -10.26 -11.56
CA GLU A 153 -12.31 -10.97 -12.57
C GLU A 153 -11.89 -12.46 -12.69
N PRO A 154 -10.59 -12.82 -12.69
CA PRO A 154 -10.15 -14.21 -12.54
C PRO A 154 -10.71 -14.91 -11.31
N LEU A 155 -10.83 -14.23 -10.16
CA LEU A 155 -11.46 -14.80 -8.96
C LEU A 155 -12.96 -15.05 -9.18
N ARG A 156 -13.69 -14.12 -9.80
CA ARG A 156 -15.12 -14.28 -10.14
C ARG A 156 -15.38 -15.47 -11.04
N ASN A 157 -14.51 -15.65 -12.04
CA ASN A 157 -14.65 -16.68 -13.05
C ASN A 157 -14.10 -18.06 -12.62
N GLY A 158 -13.48 -18.15 -11.43
CA GLY A 158 -12.86 -19.38 -10.94
C GLY A 158 -11.56 -19.76 -11.67
N GLU A 159 -10.92 -18.80 -12.36
CA GLU A 159 -9.58 -18.98 -12.95
C GLU A 159 -8.50 -18.96 -11.87
N VAL A 160 -8.73 -18.20 -10.79
CA VAL A 160 -7.97 -18.26 -9.56
C VAL A 160 -8.89 -18.55 -8.39
N ASP A 161 -8.36 -19.22 -7.36
CA ASP A 161 -9.11 -19.64 -6.17
C ASP A 161 -9.02 -18.58 -5.07
N VAL A 162 -7.92 -17.84 -5.03
CA VAL A 162 -7.56 -16.89 -3.97
C VAL A 162 -6.89 -15.66 -4.56
N VAL A 163 -7.19 -14.50 -4.00
CA VAL A 163 -6.37 -13.29 -4.13
C VAL A 163 -5.67 -13.05 -2.80
N THR A 164 -4.35 -12.85 -2.81
CA THR A 164 -3.58 -12.58 -1.60
C THR A 164 -2.81 -11.29 -1.70
N THR A 165 -3.01 -10.45 -0.70
CA THR A 165 -2.31 -9.21 -0.43
C THR A 165 -2.60 -8.78 1.02
N ASP A 166 -2.33 -7.53 1.38
CA ASP A 166 -2.53 -7.03 2.72
C ASP A 166 -4.02 -6.93 3.08
N ASN A 167 -4.33 -7.30 4.29
CA ASN A 167 -5.71 -7.40 4.81
C ASN A 167 -6.55 -6.14 4.55
N VAL A 168 -5.92 -4.97 4.65
CA VAL A 168 -6.60 -3.67 4.46
C VAL A 168 -6.91 -3.36 3.00
N ILE A 169 -6.06 -3.82 2.07
CA ILE A 169 -6.31 -3.73 0.62
C ILE A 169 -7.49 -4.64 0.26
N LEU A 170 -7.47 -5.89 0.76
CA LEU A 170 -8.55 -6.84 0.55
C LEU A 170 -9.88 -6.34 1.13
N ALA A 171 -9.85 -5.70 2.31
CA ALA A 171 -11.04 -5.10 2.92
C ALA A 171 -11.67 -4.03 2.02
N GLY A 172 -10.87 -3.24 1.31
CA GLY A 172 -11.35 -2.27 0.33
C GLY A 172 -12.12 -2.93 -0.81
N TYR A 173 -11.55 -3.99 -1.41
CA TYR A 173 -12.25 -4.74 -2.47
C TYR A 173 -13.51 -5.44 -1.98
N VAL A 174 -13.49 -6.02 -0.77
CA VAL A 174 -14.67 -6.64 -0.16
C VAL A 174 -15.78 -5.60 0.05
N ALA A 175 -15.44 -4.41 0.54
CA ALA A 175 -16.40 -3.34 0.77
C ALA A 175 -17.11 -2.88 -0.53
N GLU A 176 -16.42 -2.95 -1.68
CA GLU A 176 -16.99 -2.58 -2.99
C GLU A 176 -17.66 -3.74 -3.73
N SER A 177 -17.61 -4.97 -3.19
CA SER A 177 -18.04 -6.18 -3.91
C SER A 177 -19.50 -6.59 -3.73
N ASP A 178 -20.31 -5.81 -3.00
CA ASP A 178 -21.70 -6.16 -2.68
C ASP A 178 -21.87 -7.59 -2.07
N GLY A 179 -20.85 -8.04 -1.29
CA GLY A 179 -20.86 -9.36 -0.63
C GLY A 179 -20.39 -10.53 -1.51
N GLU A 180 -19.83 -10.25 -2.67
CA GLU A 180 -19.30 -11.26 -3.58
C GLU A 180 -18.01 -11.92 -3.04
N PHE A 181 -17.17 -11.13 -2.35
CA PHE A 181 -15.92 -11.56 -1.77
C PHE A 181 -15.94 -11.57 -0.26
N LYS A 182 -15.03 -12.34 0.35
CA LYS A 182 -14.75 -12.30 1.78
C LYS A 182 -13.24 -12.43 2.03
N VAL A 183 -12.74 -11.73 3.05
CA VAL A 183 -11.42 -12.00 3.61
C VAL A 183 -11.50 -13.26 4.47
N VAL A 184 -10.52 -14.14 4.36
CA VAL A 184 -10.46 -15.40 5.10
C VAL A 184 -9.16 -15.52 5.88
N GLY A 185 -9.24 -16.11 7.06
CA GLY A 185 -8.11 -16.28 7.97
C GLY A 185 -7.66 -15.00 8.63
N GLU A 186 -6.68 -15.14 9.52
CA GLU A 186 -5.99 -14.01 10.15
C GLU A 186 -4.81 -13.58 9.27
N PRO A 187 -4.34 -12.34 9.35
CA PRO A 187 -3.09 -11.94 8.72
C PRO A 187 -1.91 -12.82 9.17
N PHE A 188 -1.08 -13.24 8.23
CA PHE A 188 -0.01 -14.21 8.46
C PHE A 188 1.40 -13.68 8.18
N THR A 189 1.54 -12.37 7.91
CA THR A 189 2.80 -11.63 7.88
C THR A 189 2.66 -10.29 8.57
N GLU A 190 3.78 -9.58 8.71
CA GLU A 190 3.81 -8.17 9.10
C GLU A 190 4.21 -7.34 7.89
N GLU A 191 3.39 -6.34 7.55
CA GLU A 191 3.57 -5.47 6.40
C GLU A 191 3.57 -3.99 6.86
N PRO A 192 4.69 -3.51 7.44
CA PRO A 192 4.81 -2.12 7.87
C PRO A 192 4.91 -1.20 6.64
N TYR A 193 3.94 -0.30 6.45
CA TYR A 193 3.93 0.64 5.34
C TYR A 193 4.81 1.85 5.60
N GLY A 194 5.77 2.08 4.72
CA GLY A 194 6.65 3.25 4.74
C GLY A 194 6.51 4.13 3.51
N ILE A 195 7.14 5.28 3.60
CA ILE A 195 7.23 6.26 2.52
C ILE A 195 8.62 6.10 1.91
N GLY A 196 8.66 5.64 0.64
CA GLY A 196 9.90 5.45 -0.10
C GLY A 196 10.43 6.77 -0.65
N VAL A 197 11.72 7.00 -0.47
CA VAL A 197 12.47 8.14 -1.02
C VAL A 197 13.83 7.67 -1.56
N ALA A 198 14.56 8.53 -2.27
CA ALA A 198 15.89 8.18 -2.78
C ALA A 198 16.80 7.67 -1.65
N LEU A 199 17.62 6.66 -1.97
CA LEU A 199 18.46 5.95 -0.99
C LEU A 199 19.36 6.89 -0.18
N ASP A 200 19.92 7.89 -0.84
CA ASP A 200 20.88 8.85 -0.28
C ASP A 200 20.22 10.13 0.27
N ASP A 201 18.91 10.33 0.09
CA ASP A 201 18.19 11.49 0.66
C ASP A 201 17.79 11.26 2.13
N THR A 202 18.81 11.06 2.96
CA THR A 202 18.65 10.82 4.41
C THR A 202 18.05 12.03 5.14
N GLU A 203 18.27 13.24 4.62
CA GLU A 203 17.69 14.47 5.18
C GLU A 203 16.17 14.48 4.97
N PHE A 204 15.69 14.19 3.76
CA PHE A 204 14.26 14.12 3.47
C PHE A 204 13.58 13.00 4.25
N ARG A 205 14.20 11.82 4.30
CA ARG A 205 13.72 10.71 5.15
C ARG A 205 13.57 11.12 6.61
N ALA A 206 14.60 11.74 7.20
CA ALA A 206 14.57 12.16 8.60
C ALA A 206 13.46 13.20 8.85
N TRP A 207 13.31 14.15 7.95
CA TRP A 207 12.28 15.17 8.03
C TRP A 207 10.86 14.56 7.92
N ILE A 208 10.63 13.61 6.98
CA ILE A 208 9.34 12.90 6.89
C ILE A 208 9.05 12.15 8.20
N ASN A 209 10.04 11.52 8.81
CA ASN A 209 9.88 10.88 10.11
C ASN A 209 9.45 11.86 11.21
N ASP A 210 9.99 13.09 11.21
CA ASP A 210 9.57 14.14 12.16
C ASP A 210 8.14 14.59 11.89
N VAL A 211 7.74 14.69 10.61
CA VAL A 211 6.34 14.97 10.23
C VAL A 211 5.41 13.85 10.72
N LEU A 212 5.78 12.57 10.52
CA LEU A 212 4.97 11.44 10.98
C LEU A 212 4.78 11.46 12.50
N ASP A 213 5.85 11.65 13.30
CA ASP A 213 5.73 11.80 14.74
C ASP A 213 4.81 12.97 15.14
N GLY A 214 4.89 14.09 14.40
CA GLY A 214 4.02 15.26 14.58
C GLY A 214 2.54 14.95 14.34
N ILE A 215 2.21 14.32 13.21
CA ILE A 215 0.81 14.01 12.85
C ILE A 215 0.21 12.89 13.70
N PHE A 216 1.03 12.00 14.24
CA PHE A 216 0.59 11.03 15.25
C PHE A 216 0.19 11.73 16.56
N ALA A 217 0.95 12.74 16.98
CA ALA A 217 0.72 13.46 18.22
C ALA A 217 -0.44 14.47 18.12
N ASP A 218 -0.63 15.14 16.97
CA ASP A 218 -1.65 16.19 16.79
C ASP A 218 -3.00 15.69 16.26
N GLY A 219 -3.07 14.40 15.88
CA GLY A 219 -4.29 13.73 15.45
C GLY A 219 -4.60 13.83 13.95
N ARG A 220 -3.78 14.52 13.13
CA ARG A 220 -3.98 14.61 11.68
C ARG A 220 -3.94 13.23 11.00
N TRP A 221 -3.09 12.33 11.49
CA TRP A 221 -3.01 10.96 11.01
C TRP A 221 -4.32 10.18 11.24
N LEU A 222 -4.86 10.26 12.46
CA LEU A 222 -6.12 9.59 12.80
C LEU A 222 -7.30 10.18 12.02
N ALA A 223 -7.33 11.50 11.84
CA ALA A 223 -8.35 12.16 11.04
C ALA A 223 -8.28 11.68 9.56
N ALA A 224 -7.08 11.63 8.97
CA ALA A 224 -6.89 11.10 7.62
C ALA A 224 -7.35 9.65 7.48
N TRP A 225 -7.10 8.82 8.51
CA TRP A 225 -7.61 7.45 8.55
C TRP A 225 -9.14 7.41 8.59
N GLN A 226 -9.76 8.14 9.52
CA GLN A 226 -11.22 8.12 9.73
C GLN A 226 -11.99 8.67 8.53
N ASP A 227 -11.41 9.61 7.79
CA ASP A 227 -12.01 10.18 6.57
C ASP A 227 -11.85 9.25 5.35
N THR A 228 -11.02 8.20 5.42
CA THR A 228 -10.71 7.30 4.32
C THR A 228 -10.96 5.83 4.69
N ALA A 229 -9.94 5.10 5.10
CA ALA A 229 -10.02 3.68 5.41
C ALA A 229 -10.90 3.39 6.65
N GLY A 230 -11.00 4.34 7.56
CA GLY A 230 -11.82 4.26 8.78
C GLY A 230 -13.33 4.20 8.53
N VAL A 231 -13.79 4.49 7.31
CA VAL A 231 -15.21 4.30 6.95
C VAL A 231 -15.60 2.81 6.88
N VAL A 232 -14.62 1.93 6.74
CA VAL A 232 -14.78 0.47 6.65
C VAL A 232 -14.06 -0.25 7.78
N LEU A 233 -12.88 0.23 8.15
CA LEU A 233 -11.97 -0.42 9.08
C LEU A 233 -11.97 0.27 10.45
N PRO A 234 -11.70 -0.46 11.54
CA PRO A 234 -11.56 0.16 12.87
C PRO A 234 -10.33 1.07 12.93
N ASP A 235 -10.33 1.99 13.91
CA ASP A 235 -9.15 2.82 14.19
C ASP A 235 -7.95 1.94 14.54
N PRO A 236 -6.80 2.11 13.87
CA PRO A 236 -5.61 1.31 14.12
C PRO A 236 -4.80 1.85 15.31
N ALA A 237 -3.92 1.01 15.83
CA ALA A 237 -2.89 1.48 16.75
C ALA A 237 -1.91 2.40 16.01
N VAL A 238 -1.48 3.47 16.67
CA VAL A 238 -0.47 4.39 16.13
C VAL A 238 0.87 3.64 16.00
N PRO A 239 1.49 3.62 14.80
CA PRO A 239 2.79 2.99 14.62
C PRO A 239 3.91 3.73 15.35
N THR A 240 5.03 3.04 15.55
CA THR A 240 6.27 3.69 16.01
C THR A 240 7.20 3.85 14.82
N VAL A 241 7.68 5.06 14.59
CA VAL A 241 8.62 5.37 13.50
C VAL A 241 9.96 4.65 13.74
N ASP A 242 10.45 3.93 12.71
CA ASP A 242 11.77 3.29 12.70
C ASP A 242 12.81 4.28 12.14
N ARG A 243 13.73 4.74 13.00
CA ARG A 243 14.80 5.68 12.66
C ARG A 243 16.12 4.93 12.53
N TYR A 244 16.48 4.50 11.35
CA TYR A 244 17.74 3.80 11.04
C TYR A 244 18.73 4.64 10.24
#